data_5ee52350bccf962c162994c1efb129dd
#
_entry.id   5ee52350bccf962c162994c1efb129dd
#
_cell.length_a   1.000
_cell.length_b   1.000
_cell.length_c   1.000
_cell.angle_alpha   90.00
_cell.angle_beta   90.00
_cell.angle_gamma   90.00
#
_symmetry.space_group_name_H-M   'P 1'
#
loop_
_entity.id
_entity.type
_entity.pdbx_description
1 polymer ?
#
loop_
_entity_poly.entity_id
_entity_poly.type
_entity_poly.pdbx_seq_one_letter_code
_entity_poly.pdbx_strand_id
1 'polypeptide(L)'
;MDIVLYALTALLYGGLAVAGWRSHRHLAVRPLLESVPPLSGHAASAGALVASGMSAPGRALLFVALLAHGVLLHTTIFPQNAMVFGFAFALSAMFWLGAGIYWIESFFFPLDGLRLLVLPLACVASLLPLAFGGVRVLPYAAAPMFKLHFLIANVAYGLFAIAALHAVLMLAVERRLHAMRGGLAQRHAAAGNGWWSSWLDTLPPLLTLEKLLFRLIGAGFVLLTLTLLSGILFSEQLIDRALRLDHKTVFAILSWVMFGALLTARKVSGWRGRAALRWVLASFVALLLAYVGSRFVFEVLLHRPVV
;
A
#
# COMPACT_ATOMS: atom_id res chain seq x y z
N MET A 1 20.27 -19.23 5.55
CA MET A 1 20.30 -17.74 5.59
C MET A 1 18.91 -17.14 5.43
N ASP A 2 18.06 -17.71 4.59
CA ASP A 2 16.76 -17.11 4.27
C ASP A 2 15.78 -17.00 5.45
N ILE A 3 15.69 -18.03 6.31
CA ILE A 3 14.79 -18.00 7.50
C ILE A 3 15.18 -16.86 8.46
N VAL A 4 16.47 -16.57 8.63
CA VAL A 4 16.93 -15.45 9.48
C VAL A 4 16.51 -14.11 8.89
N LEU A 5 16.61 -13.94 7.55
CA LEU A 5 16.15 -12.73 6.87
C LEU A 5 14.62 -12.56 6.95
N TYR A 6 13.86 -13.63 6.80
CA TYR A 6 12.41 -13.61 7.00
C TYR A 6 12.05 -13.16 8.42
N ALA A 7 12.65 -13.80 9.43
CA ALA A 7 12.42 -13.45 10.84
C ALA A 7 12.81 -12.01 11.14
N LEU A 8 13.99 -11.56 10.68
CA LEU A 8 14.46 -10.20 10.87
C LEU A 8 13.51 -9.17 10.24
N THR A 9 13.12 -9.39 8.98
CA THR A 9 12.22 -8.49 8.27
C THR A 9 10.85 -8.40 8.96
N ALA A 10 10.28 -9.54 9.33
CA ALA A 10 9.00 -9.59 10.03
C ALA A 10 9.05 -8.92 11.41
N LEU A 11 10.13 -9.14 12.18
CA LEU A 11 10.33 -8.51 13.49
C LEU A 11 10.48 -6.99 13.37
N LEU A 12 11.20 -6.50 12.36
CA LEU A 12 11.36 -5.07 12.14
C LEU A 12 10.04 -4.40 11.77
N TYR A 13 9.30 -4.93 10.80
CA TYR A 13 7.99 -4.37 10.44
C TYR A 13 6.97 -4.52 11.55
N GLY A 14 6.89 -5.70 12.17
CA GLY A 14 5.98 -5.99 13.28
C GLY A 14 6.28 -5.13 14.50
N GLY A 15 7.55 -4.98 14.87
CA GLY A 15 7.99 -4.12 15.98
C GLY A 15 7.63 -2.65 15.74
N LEU A 16 7.86 -2.13 14.53
CA LEU A 16 7.47 -0.78 14.15
C LEU A 16 5.95 -0.59 14.13
N ALA A 17 5.18 -1.59 13.68
CA ALA A 17 3.72 -1.56 13.71
C ALA A 17 3.20 -1.50 15.16
N VAL A 18 3.72 -2.36 16.04
CA VAL A 18 3.36 -2.38 17.46
C VAL A 18 3.76 -1.09 18.17
N ALA A 19 4.98 -0.57 17.92
CA ALA A 19 5.43 0.70 18.47
C ALA A 19 4.54 1.86 18.03
N GLY A 20 4.14 1.89 16.75
CA GLY A 20 3.18 2.84 16.22
C GLY A 20 1.83 2.75 16.92
N TRP A 21 1.32 1.55 17.09
CA TRP A 21 0.05 1.32 17.75
C TRP A 21 0.07 1.73 19.22
N ARG A 22 1.13 1.40 19.95
CA ARG A 22 1.30 1.79 21.36
C ARG A 22 1.34 3.31 21.52
N SER A 23 2.08 4.03 20.69
CA SER A 23 2.14 5.51 20.75
C SER A 23 0.75 6.14 20.56
N HIS A 24 -0.07 5.63 19.65
CA HIS A 24 -1.44 6.12 19.48
C HIS A 24 -2.36 5.84 20.68
N ARG A 25 -2.20 4.69 21.34
CA ARG A 25 -2.99 4.37 22.56
C ARG A 25 -2.66 5.32 23.70
N HIS A 26 -1.39 5.65 23.89
CA HIS A 26 -0.98 6.58 24.95
C HIS A 26 -1.48 8.00 24.71
N LEU A 27 -1.53 8.47 23.46
CA LEU A 27 -2.09 9.77 23.10
C LEU A 27 -3.61 9.84 23.32
N ALA A 28 -4.34 8.75 23.17
CA ALA A 28 -5.79 8.67 23.38
C ALA A 28 -6.18 8.71 24.87
N VAL A 29 -5.31 8.33 25.79
CA VAL A 29 -5.57 8.26 27.25
C VAL A 29 -5.23 9.58 27.98
N ARG A 30 -4.32 10.39 27.44
CA ARG A 30 -3.87 11.65 28.06
C ARG A 30 -4.99 12.69 28.32
N PRO A 31 -5.93 12.95 27.42
CA PRO A 31 -6.99 13.95 27.66
C PRO A 31 -7.93 13.59 28.79
N LEU A 32 -8.07 12.32 29.16
CA LEU A 32 -8.94 11.86 30.24
C LEU A 32 -8.34 12.11 31.63
N LEU A 33 -7.03 12.27 31.73
CA LEU A 33 -6.31 12.54 32.97
C LEU A 33 -6.09 14.03 33.21
N GLU A 34 -6.11 14.87 32.17
CA GLU A 34 -5.93 16.32 32.22
C GLU A 34 -7.24 17.11 32.40
N SER A 35 -8.40 16.46 32.53
CA SER A 35 -9.70 17.11 32.74
C SER A 35 -9.94 17.64 34.18
N VAL A 36 -8.92 17.69 35.02
CA VAL A 36 -8.96 18.41 36.31
C VAL A 36 -8.46 19.83 36.04
N PRO A 37 -9.33 20.87 36.17
CA PRO A 37 -8.91 22.24 35.89
C PRO A 37 -7.84 22.66 36.92
N PRO A 38 -6.68 23.18 36.48
CA PRO A 38 -5.75 23.81 37.40
C PRO A 38 -6.36 25.11 37.95
N LEU A 39 -6.40 25.22 39.27
CA LEU A 39 -6.87 26.38 40.03
C LEU A 39 -5.99 27.63 39.89
N SER A 40 -5.14 27.76 38.93
CA SER A 40 -4.27 28.90 38.69
C SER A 40 -4.41 29.41 37.24
N GLY A 41 -4.92 30.64 37.13
CA GLY A 41 -5.24 31.35 35.88
C GLY A 41 -4.02 31.77 35.06
N HIS A 42 -3.27 30.83 34.54
CA HIS A 42 -2.39 31.10 33.40
C HIS A 42 -2.96 30.29 32.25
N ALA A 43 -3.41 31.02 31.22
CA ALA A 43 -3.82 30.43 29.95
C ALA A 43 -2.67 29.58 29.40
N ALA A 44 -2.71 28.31 29.75
CA ALA A 44 -1.92 27.30 29.03
C ALA A 44 -2.41 27.32 27.59
N SER A 45 -1.58 27.90 26.70
CA SER A 45 -1.76 27.78 25.26
C SER A 45 -2.17 26.34 24.98
N ALA A 46 -3.39 26.15 24.45
CA ALA A 46 -3.86 24.90 23.93
C ALA A 46 -2.82 24.46 22.87
N GLY A 47 -1.86 23.68 23.31
CA GLY A 47 -0.86 23.09 22.43
C GLY A 47 -1.64 22.29 21.42
N ALA A 48 -1.79 22.84 20.22
CA ALA A 48 -2.27 22.10 19.08
C ALA A 48 -1.55 20.74 19.14
N LEU A 49 -2.29 19.65 19.17
CA LEU A 49 -1.76 18.31 19.03
C LEU A 49 -1.07 18.29 17.66
N VAL A 50 0.20 18.68 17.66
CA VAL A 50 1.04 18.62 16.47
C VAL A 50 1.10 17.15 16.14
N ALA A 51 0.47 16.77 15.02
CA ALA A 51 0.58 15.43 14.46
C ALA A 51 2.08 15.16 14.32
N SER A 52 2.66 14.45 15.30
CA SER A 52 4.06 14.10 15.31
C SER A 52 4.26 12.95 14.35
N GLY A 53 4.68 13.25 13.14
CA GLY A 53 5.06 12.24 12.17
C GLY A 53 6.09 11.26 12.75
N MET A 54 6.38 10.19 12.03
CA MET A 54 7.33 9.16 12.46
C MET A 54 8.67 9.79 12.88
N SER A 55 9.16 9.42 14.06
CA SER A 55 10.43 9.90 14.60
C SER A 55 11.63 9.53 13.71
N ALA A 56 12.74 10.28 13.80
CA ALA A 56 13.94 9.98 13.04
C ALA A 56 14.46 8.55 13.26
N PRO A 57 14.54 8.01 14.51
CA PRO A 57 14.93 6.61 14.72
C PRO A 57 13.92 5.63 14.13
N GLY A 58 12.63 5.95 14.14
CA GLY A 58 11.61 5.12 13.49
C GLY A 58 11.81 5.05 11.98
N ARG A 59 12.13 6.18 11.33
CA ARG A 59 12.47 6.22 9.89
C ARG A 59 13.75 5.45 9.55
N ALA A 60 14.78 5.58 10.40
CA ALA A 60 16.00 4.82 10.22
C ALA A 60 15.75 3.31 10.35
N LEU A 61 14.97 2.89 11.34
CA LEU A 61 14.63 1.47 11.53
C LEU A 61 13.78 0.93 10.38
N LEU A 62 12.84 1.73 9.85
CA LEU A 62 12.06 1.37 8.66
C LEU A 62 12.96 1.23 7.43
N PHE A 63 13.96 2.10 7.28
CA PHE A 63 14.94 1.97 6.20
C PHE A 63 15.72 0.66 6.29
N VAL A 64 16.17 0.28 7.49
CA VAL A 64 16.82 -1.02 7.73
C VAL A 64 15.89 -2.18 7.39
N ALA A 65 14.61 -2.09 7.76
CA ALA A 65 13.60 -3.10 7.39
C ALA A 65 13.42 -3.21 5.87
N LEU A 66 13.41 -2.08 5.16
CA LEU A 66 13.34 -2.04 3.69
C LEU A 66 14.57 -2.66 3.04
N LEU A 67 15.78 -2.40 3.56
CA LEU A 67 17.00 -3.03 3.07
C LEU A 67 16.98 -4.54 3.29
N ALA A 68 16.62 -4.99 4.50
CA ALA A 68 16.53 -6.41 4.82
C ALA A 68 15.50 -7.12 3.93
N HIS A 69 14.33 -6.51 3.71
CA HIS A 69 13.29 -7.03 2.84
C HIS A 69 13.73 -7.04 1.35
N GLY A 70 14.40 -5.98 0.89
CA GLY A 70 14.96 -5.93 -0.46
C GLY A 70 16.00 -7.03 -0.71
N VAL A 71 16.90 -7.27 0.24
CA VAL A 71 17.87 -8.39 0.18
C VAL A 71 17.14 -9.72 0.17
N LEU A 72 16.14 -9.90 1.02
CA LEU A 72 15.32 -11.12 1.06
C LEU A 72 14.64 -11.38 -0.29
N LEU A 73 13.99 -10.37 -0.89
CA LEU A 73 13.37 -10.49 -2.20
C LEU A 73 14.40 -10.81 -3.29
N HIS A 74 15.56 -10.16 -3.26
CA HIS A 74 16.61 -10.41 -4.24
C HIS A 74 17.11 -11.85 -4.17
N THR A 75 17.42 -12.36 -2.99
CA THR A 75 17.97 -13.73 -2.82
C THR A 75 16.94 -14.80 -3.11
N THR A 76 15.65 -14.55 -2.84
CA THR A 76 14.58 -15.54 -3.04
C THR A 76 13.99 -15.50 -4.44
N ILE A 77 13.90 -14.34 -5.09
CA ILE A 77 13.38 -14.21 -6.46
C ILE A 77 14.43 -14.61 -7.49
N PHE A 78 15.71 -14.31 -7.26
CA PHE A 78 16.80 -14.54 -8.21
C PHE A 78 17.85 -15.53 -7.69
N PRO A 79 17.49 -16.80 -7.37
CA PRO A 79 18.47 -17.78 -6.97
C PRO A 79 19.30 -18.21 -8.20
N GLN A 80 20.62 -18.05 -8.15
CA GLN A 80 21.60 -18.60 -9.11
C GLN A 80 21.20 -18.48 -10.60
N ASN A 81 20.93 -17.26 -11.08
CA ASN A 81 20.54 -16.96 -12.47
C ASN A 81 19.17 -17.51 -12.94
N ALA A 82 18.38 -18.07 -12.04
CA ALA A 82 16.99 -18.41 -12.28
C ALA A 82 16.07 -17.33 -11.67
N MET A 83 14.80 -17.31 -12.07
CA MET A 83 13.81 -16.47 -11.43
C MET A 83 12.68 -17.33 -10.88
N VAL A 84 12.48 -17.24 -9.56
CA VAL A 84 11.34 -17.84 -8.87
C VAL A 84 10.35 -16.75 -8.56
N PHE A 85 9.14 -16.83 -9.09
CA PHE A 85 8.12 -15.82 -8.90
C PHE A 85 6.72 -16.43 -8.88
N GLY A 86 5.88 -15.96 -7.97
CA GLY A 86 4.51 -16.38 -7.79
C GLY A 86 3.69 -15.27 -7.17
N PHE A 87 2.41 -15.51 -6.84
CA PHE A 87 1.54 -14.49 -6.26
C PHE A 87 2.07 -13.97 -4.91
N ALA A 88 2.67 -14.83 -4.08
CA ALA A 88 3.22 -14.47 -2.78
C ALA A 88 4.41 -13.51 -2.92
N PHE A 89 5.31 -13.77 -3.88
CA PHE A 89 6.43 -12.88 -4.19
C PHE A 89 5.97 -11.55 -4.77
N ALA A 90 4.92 -11.56 -5.62
CA ALA A 90 4.32 -10.34 -6.15
C ALA A 90 3.74 -9.46 -5.05
N LEU A 91 2.98 -10.04 -4.11
CA LEU A 91 2.45 -9.31 -2.96
C LEU A 91 3.57 -8.79 -2.05
N SER A 92 4.59 -9.61 -1.79
CA SER A 92 5.74 -9.22 -0.98
C SER A 92 6.48 -8.03 -1.61
N ALA A 93 6.80 -8.08 -2.89
CA ALA A 93 7.44 -6.99 -3.62
C ALA A 93 6.56 -5.72 -3.68
N MET A 94 5.25 -5.88 -3.90
CA MET A 94 4.30 -4.77 -3.93
C MET A 94 4.25 -4.03 -2.59
N PHE A 95 4.17 -4.74 -1.46
CA PHE A 95 4.16 -4.11 -0.15
C PHE A 95 5.52 -3.60 0.30
N TRP A 96 6.62 -4.21 -0.15
CA TRP A 96 7.96 -3.65 0.02
C TRP A 96 8.09 -2.28 -0.65
N LEU A 97 7.69 -2.17 -1.92
CA LEU A 97 7.68 -0.89 -2.65
C LEU A 97 6.70 0.10 -2.02
N GLY A 98 5.51 -0.37 -1.61
CA GLY A 98 4.55 0.44 -0.88
C GLY A 98 5.13 1.00 0.42
N ALA A 99 5.81 0.19 1.22
CA ALA A 99 6.48 0.64 2.44
C ALA A 99 7.63 1.62 2.13
N GLY A 100 8.35 1.44 1.01
CA GLY A 100 9.36 2.39 0.53
C GLY A 100 8.76 3.74 0.13
N ILE A 101 7.63 3.74 -0.57
CA ILE A 101 6.90 4.97 -0.93
C ILE A 101 6.41 5.66 0.35
N TYR A 102 5.79 4.92 1.28
CA TYR A 102 5.40 5.44 2.58
C TYR A 102 6.61 6.05 3.34
N TRP A 103 7.77 5.40 3.32
CA TRP A 103 8.99 5.91 3.95
C TRP A 103 9.38 7.28 3.36
N ILE A 104 9.34 7.43 2.03
CA ILE A 104 9.59 8.72 1.35
C ILE A 104 8.54 9.75 1.76
N GLU A 105 7.24 9.41 1.70
CA GLU A 105 6.16 10.33 2.08
C GLU A 105 6.26 10.80 3.54
N SER A 106 6.76 9.95 4.44
CA SER A 106 6.92 10.26 5.87
C SER A 106 7.88 11.42 6.17
N PHE A 107 8.73 11.81 5.20
CA PHE A 107 9.59 12.98 5.35
C PHE A 107 8.84 14.30 5.10
N PHE A 108 7.76 14.25 4.35
CA PHE A 108 7.03 15.42 3.89
C PHE A 108 5.67 15.60 4.61
N PHE A 109 5.11 14.50 5.10
CA PHE A 109 3.76 14.48 5.66
C PHE A 109 3.68 13.61 6.92
N PRO A 110 2.91 14.06 7.95
CA PRO A 110 2.63 13.24 9.13
C PRO A 110 1.56 12.20 8.80
N LEU A 111 1.95 11.05 8.26
CA LEU A 111 1.08 9.96 7.81
C LEU A 111 1.02 8.81 8.82
N ASP A 112 0.92 9.12 10.12
CA ASP A 112 0.90 8.10 11.17
C ASP A 112 -0.24 7.09 11.02
N GLY A 113 -1.40 7.54 10.53
CA GLY A 113 -2.51 6.66 10.23
C GLY A 113 -2.20 5.65 9.13
N LEU A 114 -1.47 6.05 8.08
CA LEU A 114 -1.07 5.16 7.00
C LEU A 114 -0.05 4.11 7.48
N ARG A 115 0.84 4.48 8.41
CA ARG A 115 1.81 3.59 9.05
C ARG A 115 1.14 2.35 9.64
N LEU A 116 0.00 2.54 10.33
CA LEU A 116 -0.74 1.46 10.99
C LEU A 116 -1.39 0.47 10.00
N LEU A 117 -1.50 0.82 8.73
CA LEU A 117 -1.94 -0.10 7.68
C LEU A 117 -0.75 -0.71 6.92
N VAL A 118 0.20 0.13 6.50
CA VAL A 118 1.31 -0.29 5.64
C VAL A 118 2.22 -1.30 6.33
N LEU A 119 2.63 -1.03 7.59
CA LEU A 119 3.63 -1.87 8.26
C LEU A 119 3.11 -3.28 8.61
N PRO A 120 1.88 -3.47 9.16
CA PRO A 120 1.35 -4.81 9.35
C PRO A 120 1.18 -5.57 8.03
N LEU A 121 0.73 -4.90 6.96
CA LEU A 121 0.57 -5.52 5.65
C LEU A 121 1.93 -5.91 5.06
N ALA A 122 2.96 -5.06 5.19
CA ALA A 122 4.31 -5.39 4.77
C ALA A 122 4.91 -6.54 5.59
N CYS A 123 4.63 -6.61 6.90
CA CYS A 123 5.02 -7.72 7.76
C CYS A 123 4.42 -9.04 7.27
N VAL A 124 3.10 -9.09 7.08
CA VAL A 124 2.41 -10.28 6.58
C VAL A 124 2.89 -10.65 5.18
N ALA A 125 2.99 -9.67 4.28
CA ALA A 125 3.41 -9.89 2.90
C ALA A 125 4.85 -10.42 2.80
N SER A 126 5.75 -9.99 3.70
CA SER A 126 7.13 -10.49 3.73
C SER A 126 7.22 -11.98 4.10
N LEU A 127 6.23 -12.52 4.82
CA LEU A 127 6.18 -13.92 5.24
C LEU A 127 5.45 -14.82 4.23
N LEU A 128 4.65 -14.27 3.31
CA LEU A 128 3.88 -15.07 2.34
C LEU A 128 4.73 -16.03 1.51
N PRO A 129 5.94 -15.65 1.01
CA PRO A 129 6.77 -16.57 0.25
C PRO A 129 7.25 -17.80 1.02
N LEU A 130 7.28 -17.76 2.36
CA LEU A 130 7.55 -18.95 3.20
C LEU A 130 6.41 -19.96 3.15
N ALA A 131 5.16 -19.48 3.15
CA ALA A 131 3.97 -20.33 3.14
C ALA A 131 3.62 -20.82 1.73
N PHE A 132 3.88 -19.98 0.73
CA PHE A 132 3.53 -20.23 -0.66
C PHE A 132 4.80 -20.07 -1.52
N GLY A 133 5.63 -21.10 -1.54
CA GLY A 133 6.83 -21.15 -2.37
C GLY A 133 6.43 -21.08 -3.85
N GLY A 134 6.75 -19.97 -4.52
CA GLY A 134 6.52 -19.84 -5.95
C GLY A 134 7.42 -20.82 -6.71
N VAL A 135 6.86 -21.60 -7.60
CA VAL A 135 7.64 -22.51 -8.44
C VAL A 135 7.55 -22.03 -9.86
N ARG A 136 8.48 -21.15 -10.28
CA ARG A 136 8.73 -21.02 -11.71
C ARG A 136 10.10 -20.43 -12.04
N VAL A 137 10.89 -21.25 -12.69
CA VAL A 137 12.06 -20.80 -13.45
C VAL A 137 11.54 -20.25 -14.78
N LEU A 138 11.68 -18.94 -15.02
CA LEU A 138 11.39 -18.32 -16.30
C LEU A 138 12.68 -18.29 -17.12
N PRO A 139 12.76 -19.01 -18.26
CA PRO A 139 13.99 -19.12 -19.03
C PRO A 139 14.48 -17.77 -19.60
N TYR A 140 13.58 -16.80 -19.77
CA TYR A 140 13.87 -15.45 -20.26
C TYR A 140 14.09 -14.41 -19.16
N ALA A 141 14.18 -14.85 -17.90
CA ALA A 141 14.36 -13.93 -16.74
C ALA A 141 15.70 -13.16 -16.79
N ALA A 142 16.69 -13.68 -17.51
CA ALA A 142 17.97 -13.02 -17.72
C ALA A 142 17.88 -11.84 -18.72
N ALA A 143 16.85 -11.78 -19.57
CA ALA A 143 16.72 -10.76 -20.60
C ALA A 143 16.56 -9.35 -19.97
N PRO A 144 17.38 -8.35 -20.37
CA PRO A 144 17.33 -7.00 -19.79
C PRO A 144 15.95 -6.34 -19.92
N MET A 145 15.27 -6.56 -21.04
CA MET A 145 13.93 -6.03 -21.30
C MET A 145 12.88 -6.61 -20.33
N PHE A 146 13.00 -7.89 -20.01
CA PHE A 146 12.13 -8.52 -19.00
C PHE A 146 12.35 -7.90 -17.61
N LYS A 147 13.61 -7.69 -17.20
CA LYS A 147 13.94 -7.09 -15.90
C LYS A 147 13.40 -5.66 -15.81
N LEU A 148 13.51 -4.89 -16.88
CA LEU A 148 12.98 -3.53 -16.95
C LEU A 148 11.45 -3.53 -16.86
N HIS A 149 10.77 -4.35 -17.67
CA HIS A 149 9.30 -4.51 -17.60
C HIS A 149 8.85 -4.91 -16.19
N PHE A 150 9.52 -5.91 -15.60
CA PHE A 150 9.23 -6.40 -14.25
C PHE A 150 9.38 -5.30 -13.20
N LEU A 151 10.46 -4.49 -13.28
CA LEU A 151 10.70 -3.37 -12.38
C LEU A 151 9.60 -2.30 -12.50
N ILE A 152 9.29 -1.87 -13.72
CA ILE A 152 8.26 -0.85 -13.99
C ILE A 152 6.90 -1.33 -13.47
N ALA A 153 6.53 -2.58 -13.77
CA ALA A 153 5.30 -3.18 -13.32
C ALA A 153 5.19 -3.20 -11.79
N ASN A 154 6.24 -3.66 -11.10
CA ASN A 154 6.22 -3.72 -9.62
C ASN A 154 6.12 -2.33 -8.99
N VAL A 155 6.82 -1.32 -9.53
CA VAL A 155 6.70 0.06 -9.03
C VAL A 155 5.29 0.60 -9.25
N ALA A 156 4.66 0.33 -10.40
CA ALA A 156 3.26 0.70 -10.64
C ALA A 156 2.32 0.05 -9.62
N TYR A 157 2.47 -1.26 -9.36
CA TYR A 157 1.68 -1.97 -8.34
C TYR A 157 1.88 -1.38 -6.94
N GLY A 158 3.11 -1.05 -6.54
CA GLY A 158 3.42 -0.40 -5.26
C GLY A 158 2.72 0.96 -5.10
N LEU A 159 2.77 1.81 -6.15
CA LEU A 159 2.09 3.11 -6.15
C LEU A 159 0.57 2.96 -6.02
N PHE A 160 -0.03 2.03 -6.76
CA PHE A 160 -1.48 1.80 -6.65
C PHE A 160 -1.87 1.14 -5.33
N ALA A 161 -1.02 0.30 -4.74
CA ALA A 161 -1.27 -0.25 -3.40
C ALA A 161 -1.32 0.85 -2.33
N ILE A 162 -0.35 1.76 -2.33
CA ILE A 162 -0.36 2.91 -1.41
C ILE A 162 -1.55 3.84 -1.71
N ALA A 163 -1.86 4.11 -2.97
CA ALA A 163 -3.04 4.87 -3.34
C ALA A 163 -4.34 4.22 -2.83
N ALA A 164 -4.46 2.90 -2.92
CA ALA A 164 -5.60 2.17 -2.38
C ALA A 164 -5.70 2.28 -0.84
N LEU A 165 -4.57 2.22 -0.12
CA LEU A 165 -4.54 2.42 1.33
C LEU A 165 -4.93 3.85 1.72
N HIS A 166 -4.48 4.87 0.98
CA HIS A 166 -4.96 6.24 1.16
C HIS A 166 -6.47 6.34 0.94
N ALA A 167 -7.00 5.70 -0.11
CA ALA A 167 -8.45 5.70 -0.37
C ALA A 167 -9.25 5.03 0.76
N VAL A 168 -8.75 3.93 1.32
CA VAL A 168 -9.37 3.26 2.49
C VAL A 168 -9.39 4.20 3.70
N LEU A 169 -8.26 4.85 4.00
CA LEU A 169 -8.18 5.82 5.10
C LEU A 169 -9.15 6.98 4.91
N MET A 170 -9.17 7.58 3.72
CA MET A 170 -10.08 8.69 3.42
C MET A 170 -11.54 8.27 3.55
N LEU A 171 -11.92 7.07 3.10
CA LEU A 171 -13.27 6.54 3.30
C LEU A 171 -13.61 6.32 4.78
N ALA A 172 -12.65 5.89 5.59
CA ALA A 172 -12.83 5.73 7.03
C ALA A 172 -13.05 7.08 7.72
N VAL A 173 -12.24 8.11 7.38
CA VAL A 173 -12.40 9.48 7.89
C VAL A 173 -13.75 10.08 7.48
N GLU A 174 -14.13 9.95 6.21
CA GLU A 174 -15.42 10.46 5.75
C GLU A 174 -16.61 9.79 6.43
N ARG A 175 -16.56 8.47 6.65
CA ARG A 175 -17.60 7.75 7.40
C ARG A 175 -17.74 8.30 8.81
N ARG A 176 -16.61 8.54 9.49
CA ARG A 176 -16.60 9.10 10.84
C ARG A 176 -17.18 10.52 10.88
N LEU A 177 -16.75 11.38 9.97
CA LEU A 177 -17.27 12.76 9.89
C LEU A 177 -18.79 12.80 9.67
N HIS A 178 -19.33 11.88 8.88
CA HIS A 178 -20.78 11.77 8.69
C HIS A 178 -21.49 11.26 9.95
N ALA A 179 -20.90 10.29 10.65
CA ALA A 179 -21.45 9.80 11.91
C ALA A 179 -21.50 10.92 12.99
N MET A 180 -20.49 11.79 13.03
CA MET A 180 -20.47 12.93 13.95
C MET A 180 -21.50 14.03 13.60
N ARG A 181 -21.93 14.13 12.33
CA ARG A 181 -22.98 15.05 11.89
C ARG A 181 -24.39 14.51 12.16
N GLY A 182 -24.52 13.23 12.49
CA GLY A 182 -25.77 12.58 12.84
C GLY A 182 -26.32 13.02 14.22
N GLY A 183 -27.50 12.49 14.59
CA GLY A 183 -28.13 12.77 15.87
C GLY A 183 -27.30 12.30 17.09
N LEU A 184 -27.72 12.72 18.30
CA LEU A 184 -27.00 12.45 19.56
C LEU A 184 -26.62 10.97 19.77
N ALA A 185 -27.52 10.03 19.42
CA ALA A 185 -27.25 8.59 19.51
C ALA A 185 -26.08 8.15 18.61
N GLN A 186 -25.99 8.68 17.39
CA GLN A 186 -24.90 8.37 16.46
C GLN A 186 -23.57 9.00 16.91
N ARG A 187 -23.62 10.19 17.53
CA ARG A 187 -22.45 10.85 18.14
C ARG A 187 -21.89 10.03 19.30
N HIS A 188 -22.75 9.50 20.18
CA HIS A 188 -22.34 8.63 21.31
C HIS A 188 -21.73 7.32 20.79
N ALA A 189 -22.32 6.70 19.77
CA ALA A 189 -21.77 5.50 19.15
C ALA A 189 -20.41 5.75 18.48
N ALA A 190 -20.22 6.91 17.83
CA ALA A 190 -18.95 7.31 17.22
C ALA A 190 -17.87 7.66 18.24
N ALA A 191 -18.28 8.23 19.41
CA ALA A 191 -17.38 8.55 20.52
C ALA A 191 -16.97 7.31 21.33
N GLY A 192 -17.81 6.26 21.36
CA GLY A 192 -17.55 5.03 22.12
C GLY A 192 -16.41 4.16 21.60
N ASN A 193 -15.95 4.36 20.39
CA ASN A 193 -14.81 3.64 19.80
C ASN A 193 -13.47 4.38 20.00
N GLY A 194 -13.13 4.71 21.24
CA GLY A 194 -12.08 5.68 21.61
C GLY A 194 -10.70 5.53 20.95
N TRP A 195 -10.21 4.33 20.63
CA TRP A 195 -8.89 4.16 20.04
C TRP A 195 -8.88 4.27 18.50
N TRP A 196 -9.93 3.78 17.83
CA TRP A 196 -10.12 3.95 16.38
C TRP A 196 -10.35 5.42 16.01
N SER A 197 -10.92 6.19 16.94
CA SER A 197 -11.23 7.59 16.72
C SER A 197 -9.98 8.47 16.79
N SER A 198 -9.14 8.27 17.80
CA SER A 198 -7.91 9.04 17.97
C SER A 198 -6.90 8.86 16.84
N TRP A 199 -6.86 7.67 16.23
CA TRP A 199 -6.02 7.39 15.09
C TRP A 199 -6.38 8.22 13.84
N LEU A 200 -7.67 8.35 13.55
CA LEU A 200 -8.13 9.14 12.41
C LEU A 200 -7.92 10.65 12.61
N ASP A 201 -7.81 11.11 13.86
CA ASP A 201 -7.55 12.53 14.18
C ASP A 201 -6.10 12.96 13.92
N THR A 202 -5.16 12.01 13.80
CA THR A 202 -3.74 12.29 13.48
C THR A 202 -3.47 12.40 11.98
N LEU A 203 -4.48 12.22 11.14
CA LEU A 203 -4.32 12.29 9.68
C LEU A 203 -4.27 13.75 9.20
N PRO A 204 -3.47 14.04 8.16
CA PRO A 204 -3.49 15.32 7.48
C PRO A 204 -4.89 15.69 6.97
N PRO A 205 -5.15 16.99 6.71
CA PRO A 205 -6.42 17.41 6.10
C PRO A 205 -6.76 16.59 4.85
N LEU A 206 -8.04 16.21 4.70
CA LEU A 206 -8.52 15.39 3.58
C LEU A 206 -8.09 15.91 2.20
N LEU A 207 -7.99 17.23 2.03
CA LEU A 207 -7.52 17.82 0.78
C LEU A 207 -6.05 17.51 0.49
N THR A 208 -5.22 17.40 1.51
CA THR A 208 -3.81 17.02 1.37
C THR A 208 -3.69 15.54 0.99
N LEU A 209 -4.44 14.67 1.68
CA LEU A 209 -4.51 13.25 1.34
C LEU A 209 -5.03 13.03 -0.09
N GLU A 210 -6.03 13.80 -0.50
CA GLU A 210 -6.56 13.75 -1.86
C GLU A 210 -5.53 14.14 -2.91
N LYS A 211 -4.77 15.23 -2.67
CA LYS A 211 -3.69 15.62 -3.58
C LYS A 211 -2.61 14.54 -3.71
N LEU A 212 -2.21 13.94 -2.58
CA LEU A 212 -1.25 12.83 -2.56
C LEU A 212 -1.79 11.63 -3.33
N LEU A 213 -3.01 11.20 -3.03
CA LEU A 213 -3.68 10.09 -3.69
C LEU A 213 -3.64 10.26 -5.22
N PHE A 214 -4.05 11.41 -5.74
CA PHE A 214 -4.08 11.61 -7.19
C PHE A 214 -2.71 11.80 -7.83
N ARG A 215 -1.70 12.23 -7.08
CA ARG A 215 -0.30 12.20 -7.55
C ARG A 215 0.21 10.76 -7.69
N LEU A 216 -0.06 9.92 -6.70
CA LEU A 216 0.28 8.50 -6.75
C LEU A 216 -0.42 7.79 -7.92
N ILE A 217 -1.73 8.02 -8.10
CA ILE A 217 -2.50 7.45 -9.22
C ILE A 217 -1.94 7.95 -10.55
N GLY A 218 -1.61 9.23 -10.68
CA GLY A 218 -1.04 9.78 -11.91
C GLY A 218 0.31 9.15 -12.27
N ALA A 219 1.23 9.05 -11.30
CA ALA A 219 2.51 8.38 -11.48
C ALA A 219 2.33 6.89 -11.79
N GLY A 220 1.46 6.20 -11.04
CA GLY A 220 1.12 4.81 -11.27
C GLY A 220 0.52 4.57 -12.66
N PHE A 221 -0.34 5.47 -13.14
CA PHE A 221 -0.95 5.38 -14.47
C PHE A 221 0.07 5.50 -15.60
N VAL A 222 1.06 6.40 -15.48
CA VAL A 222 2.16 6.50 -16.43
C VAL A 222 2.96 5.19 -16.45
N LEU A 223 3.33 4.65 -15.29
CA LEU A 223 4.07 3.39 -15.21
C LEU A 223 3.24 2.19 -15.68
N LEU A 224 1.93 2.16 -15.41
CA LEU A 224 1.04 1.12 -15.93
C LEU A 224 0.94 1.17 -17.46
N THR A 225 0.91 2.38 -18.04
CA THR A 225 0.96 2.56 -19.50
C THR A 225 2.27 2.02 -20.08
N LEU A 226 3.40 2.35 -19.45
CA LEU A 226 4.70 1.81 -19.83
C LEU A 226 4.78 0.28 -19.66
N THR A 227 4.14 -0.26 -18.63
CA THR A 227 4.03 -1.70 -18.41
C THR A 227 3.25 -2.38 -19.54
N LEU A 228 2.11 -1.83 -19.94
CA LEU A 228 1.33 -2.37 -21.04
C LEU A 228 2.12 -2.31 -22.37
N LEU A 229 2.73 -1.17 -22.67
CA LEU A 229 3.53 -0.99 -23.89
C LEU A 229 4.73 -1.96 -23.91
N SER A 230 5.50 -2.01 -22.82
CA SER A 230 6.65 -2.93 -22.74
C SER A 230 6.22 -4.40 -22.77
N GLY A 231 5.05 -4.73 -22.24
CA GLY A 231 4.48 -6.09 -22.30
C GLY A 231 4.16 -6.52 -23.73
N ILE A 232 3.62 -5.61 -24.55
CA ILE A 232 3.36 -5.84 -25.98
C ILE A 232 4.68 -6.09 -26.72
N LEU A 233 5.63 -5.15 -26.59
CA LEU A 233 6.95 -5.24 -27.25
C LEU A 233 7.71 -6.50 -26.83
N PHE A 234 7.63 -6.86 -25.56
CA PHE A 234 8.27 -8.06 -25.01
C PHE A 234 7.66 -9.35 -25.57
N SER A 235 6.32 -9.39 -25.71
CA SER A 235 5.62 -10.54 -26.27
C SER A 235 6.01 -10.82 -27.72
N GLU A 236 6.15 -9.78 -28.53
CA GLU A 236 6.56 -9.91 -29.93
C GLU A 236 8.02 -10.36 -30.07
N GLN A 237 8.93 -9.76 -29.30
CA GLN A 237 10.38 -9.99 -29.46
C GLN A 237 10.89 -11.31 -28.89
N LEU A 238 10.28 -11.83 -27.83
CA LEU A 238 10.79 -13.01 -27.10
C LEU A 238 9.96 -14.27 -27.26
N ILE A 239 8.69 -14.14 -27.59
CA ILE A 239 7.76 -15.28 -27.64
C ILE A 239 7.29 -15.55 -29.07
N ASP A 240 7.62 -14.65 -30.02
CA ASP A 240 7.20 -14.70 -31.43
C ASP A 240 5.69 -14.99 -31.61
N ARG A 241 4.88 -14.42 -30.69
CA ARG A 241 3.44 -14.61 -30.64
C ARG A 241 2.74 -13.26 -30.50
N ALA A 242 1.73 -13.06 -31.33
CA ALA A 242 0.79 -11.94 -31.19
C ALA A 242 0.19 -11.91 -29.78
N LEU A 243 -0.19 -10.70 -29.34
CA LEU A 243 -0.80 -10.41 -28.02
C LEU A 243 -1.90 -11.43 -27.72
N ARG A 244 -1.68 -12.30 -26.73
CA ARG A 244 -2.75 -13.16 -26.25
C ARG A 244 -3.64 -12.35 -25.32
N LEU A 245 -4.91 -12.22 -25.69
CA LEU A 245 -5.95 -11.68 -24.81
C LEU A 245 -6.31 -12.72 -23.73
N ASP A 246 -5.35 -13.03 -22.88
CA ASP A 246 -5.63 -13.82 -21.71
C ASP A 246 -6.24 -12.95 -20.59
N HIS A 247 -6.79 -13.60 -19.56
CA HIS A 247 -7.40 -12.90 -18.43
C HIS A 247 -6.49 -11.87 -17.77
N LYS A 248 -5.16 -12.06 -17.78
CA LYS A 248 -4.18 -11.10 -17.23
C LYS A 248 -4.18 -9.80 -18.03
N THR A 249 -4.10 -9.92 -19.34
CA THR A 249 -4.11 -8.79 -20.26
C THR A 249 -5.44 -8.04 -20.18
N VAL A 250 -6.57 -8.77 -20.14
CA VAL A 250 -7.91 -8.17 -20.01
C VAL A 250 -8.05 -7.37 -18.73
N PHE A 251 -7.68 -7.91 -17.58
CA PHE A 251 -7.76 -7.18 -16.31
C PHE A 251 -6.76 -6.02 -16.22
N ALA A 252 -5.57 -6.14 -16.82
CA ALA A 252 -4.59 -5.05 -16.88
C ALA A 252 -5.13 -3.89 -17.73
N ILE A 253 -5.70 -4.14 -18.91
CA ILE A 253 -6.32 -3.14 -19.76
C ILE A 253 -7.54 -2.54 -19.05
N LEU A 254 -8.40 -3.36 -18.43
CA LEU A 254 -9.57 -2.89 -17.68
C LEU A 254 -9.15 -1.91 -16.59
N SER A 255 -8.16 -2.27 -15.77
CA SER A 255 -7.67 -1.37 -14.71
C SER A 255 -7.08 -0.08 -15.27
N TRP A 256 -6.34 -0.16 -16.39
CA TRP A 256 -5.81 1.00 -17.08
C TRP A 256 -6.93 1.95 -17.56
N VAL A 257 -7.96 1.41 -18.21
CA VAL A 257 -9.14 2.19 -18.63
C VAL A 257 -9.83 2.83 -17.43
N MET A 258 -10.01 2.09 -16.34
CA MET A 258 -10.67 2.59 -15.13
C MET A 258 -9.87 3.72 -14.47
N PHE A 259 -8.54 3.61 -14.35
CA PHE A 259 -7.71 4.70 -13.81
C PHE A 259 -7.64 5.88 -14.76
N GLY A 260 -7.57 5.65 -16.07
CA GLY A 260 -7.65 6.71 -17.10
C GLY A 260 -8.96 7.48 -17.05
N ALA A 261 -10.08 6.78 -16.96
CA ALA A 261 -11.40 7.39 -16.80
C ALA A 261 -11.50 8.21 -15.51
N LEU A 262 -10.98 7.71 -14.39
CA LEU A 262 -10.93 8.45 -13.12
C LEU A 262 -10.13 9.75 -13.24
N LEU A 263 -8.93 9.69 -13.81
CA LEU A 263 -8.07 10.87 -13.97
C LEU A 263 -8.69 11.91 -14.91
N THR A 264 -9.33 11.45 -15.99
CA THR A 264 -10.05 12.31 -16.94
C THR A 264 -11.27 12.94 -16.30
N ALA A 265 -12.13 12.15 -15.63
CA ALA A 265 -13.30 12.66 -14.93
C ALA A 265 -12.92 13.70 -13.86
N ARG A 266 -11.81 13.48 -13.14
CA ARG A 266 -11.31 14.48 -12.19
C ARG A 266 -10.91 15.80 -12.88
N LYS A 267 -10.22 15.74 -14.02
CA LYS A 267 -9.80 16.95 -14.75
C LYS A 267 -10.98 17.69 -15.36
N VAL A 268 -11.95 16.98 -15.93
CA VAL A 268 -13.06 17.57 -16.69
C VAL A 268 -14.21 17.98 -15.77
N SER A 269 -14.65 17.12 -14.87
CA SER A 269 -15.82 17.31 -14.01
C SER A 269 -15.49 17.62 -12.55
N GLY A 270 -14.21 17.61 -12.17
CA GLY A 270 -13.81 17.77 -10.77
C GLY A 270 -14.27 16.61 -9.87
N TRP A 271 -14.47 15.42 -10.42
CA TRP A 271 -15.02 14.27 -9.72
C TRP A 271 -14.21 13.92 -8.46
N ARG A 272 -14.89 13.92 -7.29
CA ARG A 272 -14.32 13.80 -5.94
C ARG A 272 -15.22 13.00 -5.01
N GLY A 273 -14.71 12.77 -3.78
CA GLY A 273 -15.46 12.16 -2.69
C GLY A 273 -15.60 10.65 -2.80
N ARG A 274 -16.58 10.08 -2.11
CA ARG A 274 -16.75 8.64 -1.91
C ARG A 274 -16.83 7.83 -3.20
N ALA A 275 -17.48 8.36 -4.22
CA ALA A 275 -17.61 7.65 -5.50
C ALA A 275 -16.24 7.49 -6.18
N ALA A 276 -15.43 8.55 -6.21
CA ALA A 276 -14.08 8.50 -6.75
C ALA A 276 -13.18 7.55 -5.95
N LEU A 277 -13.24 7.57 -4.60
CA LEU A 277 -12.47 6.66 -3.75
C LEU A 277 -12.84 5.19 -3.96
N ARG A 278 -14.15 4.89 -4.08
CA ARG A 278 -14.60 3.52 -4.39
C ARG A 278 -14.14 3.08 -5.78
N TRP A 279 -14.12 4.01 -6.74
CA TRP A 279 -13.61 3.73 -8.08
C TRP A 279 -12.10 3.42 -8.06
N VAL A 280 -11.30 4.15 -7.26
CA VAL A 280 -9.88 3.82 -7.03
C VAL A 280 -9.72 2.39 -6.53
N LEU A 281 -10.51 2.00 -5.51
CA LEU A 281 -10.43 0.65 -4.96
C LEU A 281 -10.87 -0.41 -5.97
N ALA A 282 -11.93 -0.19 -6.73
CA ALA A 282 -12.38 -1.11 -7.79
C ALA A 282 -11.31 -1.27 -8.89
N SER A 283 -10.68 -0.15 -9.31
CA SER A 283 -9.59 -0.17 -10.29
C SER A 283 -8.36 -0.94 -9.76
N PHE A 284 -8.04 -0.79 -8.48
CA PHE A 284 -6.95 -1.52 -7.85
C PHE A 284 -7.26 -3.01 -7.72
N VAL A 285 -8.49 -3.39 -7.37
CA VAL A 285 -8.92 -4.80 -7.35
C VAL A 285 -8.80 -5.42 -8.75
N ALA A 286 -9.24 -4.72 -9.81
CA ALA A 286 -9.05 -5.18 -11.18
C ALA A 286 -7.56 -5.40 -11.51
N LEU A 287 -6.69 -4.48 -11.06
CA LEU A 287 -5.23 -4.62 -11.23
C LEU A 287 -4.67 -5.82 -10.46
N LEU A 288 -5.12 -6.05 -9.22
CA LEU A 288 -4.72 -7.25 -8.45
C LEU A 288 -5.15 -8.54 -9.15
N LEU A 289 -6.35 -8.57 -9.73
CA LEU A 289 -6.85 -9.74 -10.47
C LEU A 289 -6.02 -10.02 -11.73
N ALA A 290 -5.41 -9.00 -12.34
CA ALA A 290 -4.57 -9.17 -13.51
C ALA A 290 -3.39 -10.13 -13.23
N TYR A 291 -2.73 -10.02 -12.09
CA TYR A 291 -1.58 -10.88 -11.78
C TYR A 291 -1.78 -11.70 -10.51
N VAL A 292 -1.95 -11.07 -9.36
CA VAL A 292 -2.01 -11.74 -8.05
C VAL A 292 -3.19 -12.71 -8.01
N GLY A 293 -4.39 -12.25 -8.41
CA GLY A 293 -5.59 -13.07 -8.38
C GLY A 293 -5.51 -14.24 -9.34
N SER A 294 -5.03 -14.02 -10.57
CA SER A 294 -4.87 -15.09 -11.54
C SER A 294 -3.88 -16.16 -11.06
N ARG A 295 -2.76 -15.73 -10.49
CA ARG A 295 -1.75 -16.64 -9.96
C ARG A 295 -2.25 -17.38 -8.73
N PHE A 296 -2.94 -16.72 -7.81
CA PHE A 296 -3.54 -17.34 -6.64
C PHE A 296 -4.52 -18.46 -7.03
N VAL A 297 -5.39 -18.19 -8.01
CA VAL A 297 -6.33 -19.21 -8.49
C VAL A 297 -5.61 -20.42 -9.08
N PHE A 298 -4.59 -20.22 -9.92
CA PHE A 298 -3.87 -21.33 -10.52
C PHE A 298 -2.96 -22.07 -9.51
N GLU A 299 -2.22 -21.36 -8.68
CA GLU A 299 -1.24 -21.91 -7.75
C GLU A 299 -1.91 -22.57 -6.52
N VAL A 300 -2.96 -21.96 -5.97
CA VAL A 300 -3.57 -22.39 -4.69
C VAL A 300 -4.86 -23.18 -4.90
N LEU A 301 -5.77 -22.70 -5.76
CA LEU A 301 -7.08 -23.34 -5.92
C LEU A 301 -7.06 -24.50 -6.91
N LEU A 302 -6.37 -24.35 -8.03
CA LEU A 302 -6.37 -25.37 -9.08
C LEU A 302 -5.17 -26.31 -9.00
N HIS A 303 -4.16 -26.02 -8.16
CA HIS A 303 -2.92 -26.79 -8.02
C HIS A 303 -2.27 -27.12 -9.39
N ARG A 304 -2.48 -26.26 -10.40
CA ARG A 304 -1.95 -26.45 -11.75
C ARG A 304 -0.66 -25.65 -11.91
N PRO A 305 0.43 -26.27 -12.38
CA PRO A 305 1.59 -25.48 -12.82
C PRO A 305 1.15 -24.59 -13.98
N VAL A 306 1.26 -23.28 -13.79
CA VAL A 306 0.94 -22.31 -14.86
C VAL A 306 2.04 -22.41 -15.92
N VAL A 307 1.71 -22.93 -17.09
CA VAL A 307 2.58 -23.00 -18.27
C VAL A 307 2.72 -21.62 -18.93
#